data_41974e2ccb8acc6d5d4544ce898cc51b
#
_entry.id   41974e2ccb8acc6d5d4544ce898cc51b
#
_cell.length_a   1.000
_cell.length_b   1.000
_cell.length_c   1.000
_cell.angle_alpha   90.00
_cell.angle_beta   90.00
_cell.angle_gamma   90.00
#
_symmetry.space_group_name_H-M   'P 1'
#
loop_
_entity.id
_entity.type
_entity.pdbx_description
1 polymer ?
#
loop_
_entity_poly.entity_id
_entity_poly.type
_entity_poly.pdbx_seq_one_letter_code
_entity_poly.pdbx_strand_id
1 'polypeptide(L)'
;MGKYDTCMQEYLQNKQYFADLFNGCFFHGRPVICASELTEASEGYVVDQDNTVTSEKTLAAVKVKKGGNEECFQCSGDKTLDQATVSDAAGTEIQIEKSRPQPGRRRDTKAKLMRDVKMQLRSGTVLQVLAVESQSYINYGMPVRIMGYDAAEYNRQMKERRQRVSVLWKQVESSGQYDTLAIPVTYAEYMSGILKTDRLHPVYTICLYSGTETWDGPRMLSDMMEFRAETDPLKEYFSDYPTNLFCVNEQKEFECFHTELRELLRAMNYRKDKRKFLSLEKDERYAHLSKETWEAIAIMTGRSFFEENRETYKSQNGDQEEYNMCQALREIREDFFNEGKAEGREEEREVGIRRLIEDNLEEKKTNEIIIQKLIRWFSMDEQTAQLYLDKYAGSGV
;
A
#
# COMPACT_ATOMS: atom_id res chain seq x y z
N MET A 1 6.84 -4.77 -5.70
CA MET A 1 6.63 -4.03 -4.45
C MET A 1 7.30 -2.68 -4.61
N GLY A 2 6.62 -1.58 -4.30
CA GLY A 2 7.17 -0.24 -4.43
C GLY A 2 8.12 0.09 -3.27
N LYS A 3 9.03 1.09 -3.46
CA LYS A 3 9.96 1.56 -2.41
C LYS A 3 9.22 1.91 -1.10
N TYR A 4 8.04 2.50 -1.21
CA TYR A 4 7.20 2.89 -0.06
C TYR A 4 6.63 1.68 0.69
N ASP A 5 6.12 0.68 -0.03
CA ASP A 5 5.55 -0.53 0.58
C ASP A 5 6.63 -1.31 1.33
N THR A 6 7.83 -1.45 0.73
CA THR A 6 8.99 -2.09 1.37
C THR A 6 9.42 -1.35 2.64
N CYS A 7 9.53 -0.02 2.58
CA CYS A 7 9.90 0.79 3.74
C CYS A 7 8.90 0.61 4.91
N MET A 8 7.61 0.66 4.61
CA MET A 8 6.58 0.49 5.64
C MET A 8 6.57 -0.93 6.20
N GLN A 9 6.81 -1.94 5.35
CA GLN A 9 6.95 -3.33 5.76
C GLN A 9 8.12 -3.51 6.73
N GLU A 10 9.30 -3.00 6.40
CA GLU A 10 10.49 -3.05 7.27
C GLU A 10 10.26 -2.32 8.59
N TYR A 11 9.67 -1.12 8.54
CA TYR A 11 9.36 -0.32 9.73
C TYR A 11 8.41 -1.04 10.69
N LEU A 12 7.37 -1.69 10.16
CA LEU A 12 6.39 -2.42 10.96
C LEU A 12 6.86 -3.83 11.41
N GLN A 13 8.05 -4.27 11.06
CA GLN A 13 8.66 -5.44 11.71
C GLN A 13 9.03 -5.16 13.15
N ASN A 14 9.23 -3.90 13.52
CA ASN A 14 9.36 -3.49 14.91
C ASN A 14 8.04 -3.73 15.66
N LYS A 15 8.08 -4.63 16.64
CA LYS A 15 6.90 -5.06 17.40
C LYS A 15 6.19 -3.93 18.15
N GLN A 16 6.94 -2.89 18.56
CA GLN A 16 6.35 -1.73 19.25
C GLN A 16 5.49 -0.92 18.29
N TYR A 17 6.01 -0.62 17.10
CA TYR A 17 5.27 0.10 16.06
C TYR A 17 4.09 -0.70 15.53
N PHE A 18 4.28 -2.01 15.38
CA PHE A 18 3.20 -2.92 14.98
C PHE A 18 2.07 -2.96 16.00
N ALA A 19 2.39 -3.13 17.30
CA ALA A 19 1.40 -3.12 18.37
C ALA A 19 0.67 -1.77 18.44
N ASP A 20 1.41 -0.67 18.30
CA ASP A 20 0.85 0.68 18.35
C ASP A 20 -0.10 0.93 17.17
N LEU A 21 0.23 0.44 15.96
CA LEU A 21 -0.67 0.52 14.81
C LEU A 21 -2.03 -0.14 15.11
N PHE A 22 -2.01 -1.36 15.64
CA PHE A 22 -3.24 -2.07 16.00
C PHE A 22 -4.00 -1.40 17.14
N ASN A 23 -3.27 -0.93 18.16
CA ASN A 23 -3.87 -0.22 19.29
C ASN A 23 -4.52 1.11 18.83
N GLY A 24 -3.87 1.85 17.96
CA GLY A 24 -4.42 3.07 17.38
C GLY A 24 -5.66 2.81 16.52
N CYS A 25 -5.56 1.86 15.59
CA CYS A 25 -6.62 1.59 14.62
C CYS A 25 -7.88 0.96 15.24
N PHE A 26 -7.72 -0.02 16.14
CA PHE A 26 -8.86 -0.77 16.67
C PHE A 26 -9.30 -0.34 18.06
N PHE A 27 -8.39 0.21 18.86
CA PHE A 27 -8.64 0.47 20.28
C PHE A 27 -8.49 1.94 20.68
N HIS A 28 -8.38 2.85 19.70
CA HIS A 28 -8.24 4.29 19.93
C HIS A 28 -7.07 4.63 20.87
N GLY A 29 -5.96 3.93 20.72
CA GLY A 29 -4.73 4.13 21.49
C GLY A 29 -4.70 3.39 22.84
N ARG A 30 -5.77 2.67 23.24
CA ARG A 30 -5.69 1.84 24.45
C ARG A 30 -4.69 0.70 24.23
N PRO A 31 -3.77 0.45 25.18
CA PRO A 31 -2.70 -0.56 25.04
C PRO A 31 -3.24 -1.98 25.27
N VAL A 32 -4.04 -2.48 24.34
CA VAL A 32 -4.63 -3.82 24.38
C VAL A 32 -3.64 -4.87 23.86
N ILE A 33 -2.84 -4.50 22.85
CA ILE A 33 -1.81 -5.36 22.29
C ILE A 33 -0.47 -4.92 22.83
N CYS A 34 0.24 -5.83 23.52
CA CYS A 34 1.57 -5.59 24.05
C CYS A 34 2.63 -6.15 23.09
N ALA A 35 3.65 -5.35 22.78
CA ALA A 35 4.73 -5.77 21.88
C ALA A 35 5.48 -7.03 22.39
N SER A 36 5.58 -7.23 23.71
CA SER A 36 6.18 -8.42 24.33
C SER A 36 5.39 -9.71 24.09
N GLU A 37 4.11 -9.62 23.77
CA GLU A 37 3.23 -10.76 23.47
C GLU A 37 3.24 -11.13 21.98
N LEU A 38 3.91 -10.33 21.16
CA LEU A 38 4.01 -10.55 19.72
C LEU A 38 5.20 -11.46 19.40
N THR A 39 4.96 -12.41 18.49
CA THR A 39 6.00 -13.25 17.88
C THR A 39 5.87 -13.20 16.37
N GLU A 40 7.01 -13.23 15.69
CA GLU A 40 7.02 -13.26 14.22
C GLU A 40 6.31 -14.52 13.72
N ALA A 41 5.58 -14.37 12.62
CA ALA A 41 4.91 -15.46 11.95
C ALA A 41 5.41 -15.56 10.50
N SER A 42 5.38 -16.77 9.94
CA SER A 42 5.74 -16.98 8.54
C SER A 42 4.85 -16.14 7.62
N GLU A 43 5.45 -15.29 6.82
CA GLU A 43 4.76 -14.36 5.89
C GLU A 43 4.23 -15.05 4.64
N GLY A 44 4.79 -16.22 4.29
CA GLY A 44 4.49 -16.91 3.05
C GLY A 44 3.48 -18.03 3.19
N TYR A 45 2.52 -18.05 2.27
CA TYR A 45 1.62 -19.17 2.03
C TYR A 45 1.99 -19.84 0.71
N VAL A 46 2.24 -21.16 0.75
CA VAL A 46 2.33 -21.95 -0.47
C VAL A 46 0.91 -22.43 -0.75
N VAL A 47 0.25 -21.85 -1.74
CA VAL A 47 -1.00 -22.39 -2.25
C VAL A 47 -0.63 -23.56 -3.14
N ASP A 48 -0.75 -24.79 -2.62
CA ASP A 48 -0.73 -25.98 -3.45
C ASP A 48 -1.99 -25.94 -4.31
N GLN A 49 -1.85 -25.72 -5.60
CA GLN A 49 -2.96 -25.74 -6.56
C GLN A 49 -3.69 -27.11 -6.58
N ASP A 50 -3.08 -28.14 -6.01
CA ASP A 50 -3.70 -29.48 -5.89
C ASP A 50 -4.81 -29.57 -4.83
N ASN A 51 -5.03 -28.53 -4.00
CA ASN A 51 -6.14 -28.46 -3.03
C ASN A 51 -7.25 -27.46 -3.41
N THR A 52 -7.13 -26.75 -4.50
CA THR A 52 -8.33 -26.35 -5.21
C THR A 52 -9.01 -27.65 -5.61
N VAL A 53 -10.25 -27.85 -5.18
CA VAL A 53 -11.21 -28.70 -5.88
C VAL A 53 -11.34 -28.07 -7.26
N THR A 54 -10.33 -28.25 -8.07
CA THR A 54 -10.46 -28.16 -9.49
C THR A 54 -11.30 -29.34 -9.88
N SER A 55 -12.59 -29.13 -9.92
CA SER A 55 -13.22 -29.51 -11.14
C SER A 55 -12.53 -28.72 -12.27
N GLU A 56 -11.26 -29.02 -12.55
CA GLU A 56 -10.71 -28.83 -13.88
C GLU A 56 -11.41 -29.84 -14.78
N LYS A 57 -12.69 -29.58 -14.97
CA LYS A 57 -13.33 -30.01 -16.20
C LYS A 57 -12.66 -29.15 -17.25
N THR A 58 -11.79 -29.82 -17.97
CA THR A 58 -11.12 -29.38 -19.17
C THR A 58 -12.00 -28.39 -19.91
N LEU A 59 -11.65 -27.10 -19.86
CA LEU A 59 -12.20 -26.07 -20.75
C LEU A 59 -11.75 -26.46 -22.16
N ALA A 60 -12.57 -27.18 -22.86
CA ALA A 60 -12.36 -27.44 -24.28
C ALA A 60 -12.65 -26.13 -25.03
N ALA A 61 -11.63 -25.54 -25.61
CA ALA A 61 -11.81 -24.39 -26.51
C ALA A 61 -12.50 -24.92 -27.78
N VAL A 62 -13.70 -24.46 -28.01
CA VAL A 62 -14.45 -24.77 -29.26
C VAL A 62 -14.03 -23.71 -30.28
N LYS A 63 -13.36 -24.14 -31.35
CA LYS A 63 -13.07 -23.28 -32.50
C LYS A 63 -14.24 -23.36 -33.48
N VAL A 64 -14.89 -22.25 -33.71
CA VAL A 64 -15.97 -22.13 -34.70
C VAL A 64 -15.39 -21.43 -35.93
N LYS A 65 -15.45 -22.11 -37.10
CA LYS A 65 -15.13 -21.48 -38.38
C LYS A 65 -16.39 -20.87 -38.97
N LYS A 66 -16.45 -19.54 -39.04
CA LYS A 66 -17.49 -18.81 -39.71
C LYS A 66 -16.85 -17.88 -40.75
N GLY A 67 -17.09 -18.14 -42.03
CA GLY A 67 -16.76 -17.21 -43.13
C GLY A 67 -15.28 -16.78 -43.18
N GLY A 68 -14.31 -17.65 -42.86
CA GLY A 68 -12.89 -17.33 -43.03
C GLY A 68 -12.19 -16.76 -41.82
N ASN A 69 -12.90 -16.38 -40.72
CA ASN A 69 -12.31 -15.92 -39.47
C ASN A 69 -12.54 -16.97 -38.35
N GLU A 70 -11.51 -17.17 -37.50
CA GLU A 70 -11.58 -18.03 -36.31
C GLU A 70 -12.00 -17.19 -35.09
N GLU A 71 -13.16 -17.50 -34.51
CA GLU A 71 -13.57 -16.97 -33.19
C GLU A 71 -13.54 -18.05 -32.14
N CYS A 72 -13.00 -17.78 -30.98
CA CYS A 72 -12.81 -18.72 -29.89
C CYS A 72 -13.83 -18.45 -28.78
N PHE A 73 -14.70 -19.41 -28.49
CA PHE A 73 -15.67 -19.35 -27.38
C PHE A 73 -15.31 -20.35 -26.30
N GLN A 74 -15.40 -19.92 -25.03
CA GLN A 74 -15.24 -20.81 -23.89
C GLN A 74 -16.60 -21.29 -23.40
N CYS A 75 -16.80 -22.60 -23.36
CA CYS A 75 -18.02 -23.21 -22.83
C CYS A 75 -17.70 -24.07 -21.59
N SER A 76 -18.43 -23.83 -20.50
CA SER A 76 -18.43 -24.68 -19.31
C SER A 76 -19.59 -25.66 -19.37
N GLY A 77 -19.31 -26.94 -19.44
CA GLY A 77 -20.35 -27.98 -19.46
C GLY A 77 -19.81 -29.39 -19.44
N ASP A 78 -20.39 -30.18 -18.53
CA ASP A 78 -20.06 -31.58 -18.24
C ASP A 78 -20.76 -32.54 -19.18
N LYS A 79 -20.14 -32.92 -20.29
CA LYS A 79 -20.46 -34.14 -21.03
C LYS A 79 -19.29 -34.53 -21.94
N THR A 80 -18.88 -35.79 -21.83
CA THR A 80 -18.01 -36.47 -22.79
C THR A 80 -18.72 -36.58 -24.13
N LEU A 81 -18.42 -35.67 -25.04
CA LEU A 81 -18.81 -35.79 -26.45
C LEU A 81 -17.55 -36.15 -27.24
N ASP A 82 -17.49 -37.41 -27.65
CA ASP A 82 -16.58 -37.84 -28.71
C ASP A 82 -17.26 -37.54 -30.04
N GLN A 83 -16.78 -36.55 -30.74
CA GLN A 83 -17.27 -36.06 -32.05
C GLN A 83 -18.79 -35.83 -32.11
N ALA A 84 -19.21 -34.56 -32.04
CA ALA A 84 -20.59 -34.20 -32.31
C ALA A 84 -20.62 -33.10 -33.41
N THR A 85 -21.42 -33.34 -34.41
CA THR A 85 -21.81 -32.34 -35.38
C THR A 85 -23.07 -31.65 -34.84
N VAL A 86 -23.03 -30.36 -34.61
CA VAL A 86 -24.20 -29.59 -34.19
C VAL A 86 -24.52 -28.59 -35.29
N SER A 87 -25.76 -28.59 -35.77
CA SER A 87 -26.24 -27.59 -36.73
C SER A 87 -26.89 -26.43 -35.97
N ASP A 88 -26.59 -25.20 -36.37
CA ASP A 88 -27.29 -24.03 -35.86
C ASP A 88 -28.68 -23.86 -36.48
N ALA A 89 -29.47 -22.92 -36.00
CA ALA A 89 -30.82 -22.64 -36.50
C ALA A 89 -30.85 -22.16 -37.98
N ALA A 90 -29.68 -21.96 -38.59
CA ALA A 90 -29.50 -21.56 -39.98
C ALA A 90 -28.95 -22.68 -40.85
N GLY A 91 -28.78 -23.92 -40.31
CA GLY A 91 -28.34 -25.13 -41.05
C GLY A 91 -26.82 -25.19 -41.34
N THR A 92 -26.00 -24.44 -40.62
CA THR A 92 -24.53 -24.46 -40.79
C THR A 92 -23.95 -25.60 -39.98
N GLU A 93 -23.24 -26.52 -40.64
CA GLU A 93 -22.52 -27.63 -39.97
C GLU A 93 -21.29 -27.10 -39.22
N ILE A 94 -21.23 -27.35 -37.91
CA ILE A 94 -20.12 -26.99 -37.03
C ILE A 94 -19.34 -28.27 -36.71
N GLN A 95 -18.12 -28.42 -37.20
CA GLN A 95 -17.21 -29.48 -36.83
C GLN A 95 -16.45 -29.15 -35.55
N ILE A 96 -16.60 -29.99 -34.54
CA ILE A 96 -15.89 -29.85 -33.26
C ILE A 96 -14.67 -30.77 -33.31
N GLU A 97 -13.48 -30.21 -33.49
CA GLU A 97 -12.23 -30.93 -33.36
C GLU A 97 -11.68 -30.82 -31.93
N LYS A 98 -11.45 -31.94 -31.28
CA LYS A 98 -10.68 -32.01 -30.03
C LYS A 98 -9.21 -31.77 -30.35
N SER A 99 -8.69 -30.60 -30.04
CA SER A 99 -7.25 -30.42 -29.93
C SER A 99 -6.76 -31.15 -28.68
N ARG A 100 -6.01 -32.25 -28.85
CA ARG A 100 -5.30 -32.89 -27.74
C ARG A 100 -4.35 -31.85 -27.14
N PRO A 101 -4.43 -31.58 -25.81
CA PRO A 101 -3.45 -30.71 -25.19
C PRO A 101 -2.08 -31.36 -25.37
N GLN A 102 -1.14 -30.64 -26.02
CA GLN A 102 0.27 -30.99 -25.97
C GLN A 102 0.67 -31.09 -24.50
N PRO A 103 1.49 -32.08 -24.09
CA PRO A 103 2.03 -32.12 -22.75
C PRO A 103 3.00 -30.93 -22.61
N GLY A 104 2.42 -29.73 -22.38
CA GLY A 104 3.17 -28.56 -21.99
C GLY A 104 3.81 -28.88 -20.66
N ARG A 105 5.13 -28.66 -20.56
CA ARG A 105 5.86 -28.63 -19.29
C ARG A 105 4.99 -27.94 -18.25
N ARG A 106 4.52 -28.71 -17.26
CA ARG A 106 3.94 -28.17 -16.04
C ARG A 106 4.99 -27.22 -15.46
N ARG A 107 4.82 -25.93 -15.68
CA ARG A 107 5.45 -24.95 -14.81
C ARG A 107 4.71 -25.09 -13.49
N ASP A 108 5.36 -25.67 -12.49
CA ASP A 108 4.96 -25.58 -11.09
C ASP A 108 5.01 -24.10 -10.70
N THR A 109 4.03 -23.33 -11.11
CA THR A 109 3.79 -21.97 -10.62
C THR A 109 3.04 -22.10 -9.30
N LYS A 110 3.75 -22.50 -8.25
CA LYS A 110 3.28 -22.30 -6.89
C LYS A 110 3.13 -20.78 -6.70
N ALA A 111 1.91 -20.28 -6.73
CA ALA A 111 1.65 -18.90 -6.40
C ALA A 111 1.97 -18.72 -4.91
N LYS A 112 3.06 -18.03 -4.60
CA LYS A 112 3.40 -17.69 -3.23
C LYS A 112 2.63 -16.42 -2.87
N LEU A 113 1.57 -16.57 -2.07
CA LEU A 113 0.89 -15.45 -1.44
C LEU A 113 1.74 -15.00 -0.27
N MET A 114 2.24 -13.77 -0.31
CA MET A 114 3.01 -13.17 0.76
C MET A 114 2.25 -11.97 1.32
N ARG A 115 2.13 -11.91 2.64
CA ARG A 115 1.69 -10.72 3.36
C ARG A 115 2.87 -9.81 3.64
N ASP A 116 2.63 -8.52 3.78
CA ASP A 116 3.69 -7.56 4.05
C ASP A 116 4.25 -7.78 5.45
N VAL A 117 3.41 -7.77 6.49
CA VAL A 117 3.83 -8.08 7.86
C VAL A 117 2.78 -8.96 8.54
N LYS A 118 3.25 -10.01 9.24
CA LYS A 118 2.38 -10.91 9.99
C LYS A 118 3.03 -11.28 11.33
N MET A 119 2.27 -11.13 12.41
CA MET A 119 2.68 -11.52 13.74
C MET A 119 1.62 -12.37 14.43
N GLN A 120 2.06 -13.17 15.40
CA GLN A 120 1.19 -13.93 16.28
C GLN A 120 1.15 -13.23 17.63
N LEU A 121 -0.06 -12.91 18.09
CA LEU A 121 -0.31 -12.41 19.44
C LEU A 121 -0.70 -13.58 20.32
N ARG A 122 0.02 -13.76 21.42
CA ARG A 122 -0.28 -14.77 22.43
C ARG A 122 -0.67 -14.10 23.74
N SER A 123 -1.95 -14.08 24.03
CA SER A 123 -2.48 -13.64 25.31
C SER A 123 -2.91 -14.88 26.12
N GLY A 124 -2.07 -15.32 27.04
CA GLY A 124 -2.26 -16.56 27.79
C GLY A 124 -2.26 -17.79 26.87
N THR A 125 -3.39 -18.50 26.82
CA THR A 125 -3.60 -19.69 25.96
C THR A 125 -4.18 -19.37 24.59
N VAL A 126 -4.65 -18.14 24.40
CA VAL A 126 -5.29 -17.70 23.13
C VAL A 126 -4.20 -17.19 22.18
N LEU A 127 -4.23 -17.73 20.97
CA LEU A 127 -3.38 -17.28 19.87
C LEU A 127 -4.25 -16.54 18.84
N GLN A 128 -3.79 -15.39 18.36
CA GLN A 128 -4.39 -14.62 17.30
C GLN A 128 -3.37 -14.31 16.23
N VAL A 129 -3.80 -14.15 14.99
CA VAL A 129 -2.93 -13.76 13.87
C VAL A 129 -3.27 -12.33 13.50
N LEU A 130 -2.26 -11.45 13.60
CA LEU A 130 -2.35 -10.05 13.22
C LEU A 130 -1.55 -9.84 11.95
N ALA A 131 -2.11 -9.10 11.00
CA ALA A 131 -1.46 -8.86 9.72
C ALA A 131 -1.68 -7.43 9.23
N VAL A 132 -0.69 -6.89 8.53
CA VAL A 132 -0.77 -5.61 7.85
C VAL A 132 -0.51 -5.82 6.37
N GLU A 133 -1.32 -5.19 5.54
CA GLU A 133 -1.15 -5.08 4.11
C GLU A 133 -0.92 -3.60 3.77
N SER A 134 0.30 -3.26 3.37
CA SER A 134 0.69 -1.89 3.06
C SER A 134 0.41 -1.58 1.59
N GLN A 135 -0.25 -0.47 1.31
CA GLN A 135 -0.60 -0.06 -0.04
C GLN A 135 -0.26 1.41 -0.28
N SER A 136 0.57 1.67 -1.28
CA SER A 136 0.93 3.03 -1.72
C SER A 136 0.04 3.56 -2.85
N TYR A 137 -0.79 2.71 -3.44
CA TYR A 137 -1.75 3.05 -4.49
C TYR A 137 -3.12 2.43 -4.20
N ILE A 138 -4.18 2.95 -4.84
CA ILE A 138 -5.54 2.43 -4.67
C ILE A 138 -5.65 1.09 -5.40
N ASN A 139 -6.03 0.06 -4.66
CA ASN A 139 -6.28 -1.27 -5.20
C ASN A 139 -7.77 -1.60 -5.11
N TYR A 140 -8.44 -1.53 -6.25
CA TYR A 140 -9.88 -1.78 -6.33
C TYR A 140 -10.29 -3.22 -6.02
N GLY A 141 -9.35 -4.17 -6.00
CA GLY A 141 -9.56 -5.57 -5.62
C GLY A 141 -9.25 -5.88 -4.16
N MET A 142 -9.03 -4.87 -3.30
CA MET A 142 -8.51 -5.05 -1.95
C MET A 142 -9.36 -5.97 -1.06
N PRO A 143 -10.71 -5.89 -1.01
CA PRO A 143 -11.51 -6.80 -0.20
C PRO A 143 -11.30 -8.27 -0.56
N VAL A 144 -11.27 -8.60 -1.85
CA VAL A 144 -11.01 -9.98 -2.33
C VAL A 144 -9.58 -10.41 -2.00
N ARG A 145 -8.61 -9.51 -2.13
CA ARG A 145 -7.21 -9.79 -1.81
C ARG A 145 -7.02 -10.12 -0.33
N ILE A 146 -7.57 -9.33 0.57
CA ILE A 146 -7.50 -9.57 2.02
C ILE A 146 -8.23 -10.86 2.38
N MET A 147 -9.44 -11.07 1.86
CA MET A 147 -10.19 -12.31 2.05
C MET A 147 -9.36 -13.53 1.61
N GLY A 148 -8.67 -13.44 0.48
CA GLY A 148 -7.78 -14.49 -0.01
C GLY A 148 -6.64 -14.81 0.94
N TYR A 149 -6.01 -13.79 1.52
CA TYR A 149 -4.95 -13.97 2.52
C TYR A 149 -5.46 -14.57 3.82
N ASP A 150 -6.61 -14.11 4.32
CA ASP A 150 -7.20 -14.65 5.54
C ASP A 150 -7.64 -16.09 5.35
N ALA A 151 -8.24 -16.42 4.19
CA ALA A 151 -8.58 -17.79 3.81
C ALA A 151 -7.34 -18.68 3.72
N ALA A 152 -6.22 -18.18 3.17
CA ALA A 152 -4.97 -18.92 3.11
C ALA A 152 -4.42 -19.24 4.50
N GLU A 153 -4.53 -18.31 5.46
CA GLU A 153 -4.15 -18.56 6.86
C GLU A 153 -5.05 -19.61 7.51
N TYR A 154 -6.36 -19.53 7.34
CA TYR A 154 -7.28 -20.55 7.86
C TYR A 154 -7.00 -21.91 7.22
N ASN A 155 -6.71 -21.99 5.92
CA ASN A 155 -6.33 -23.23 5.25
C ASN A 155 -5.02 -23.81 5.81
N ARG A 156 -4.03 -22.96 6.14
CA ARG A 156 -2.80 -23.40 6.81
C ARG A 156 -3.11 -24.04 8.17
N GLN A 157 -3.92 -23.37 8.99
CA GLN A 157 -4.36 -23.89 10.27
C GLN A 157 -5.12 -25.20 10.14
N MET A 158 -6.01 -25.32 9.15
CA MET A 158 -6.74 -26.56 8.84
C MET A 158 -5.79 -27.70 8.42
N LYS A 159 -4.76 -27.39 7.62
CA LYS A 159 -3.74 -28.38 7.22
C LYS A 159 -2.99 -28.93 8.44
N GLU A 160 -2.61 -28.09 9.38
CA GLU A 160 -1.97 -28.52 10.63
C GLU A 160 -2.88 -29.40 11.50
N ARG A 161 -4.17 -29.04 11.62
CA ARG A 161 -5.16 -29.85 12.33
C ARG A 161 -5.33 -31.22 11.67
N ARG A 162 -5.46 -31.25 10.34
CA ARG A 162 -5.59 -32.49 9.55
C ARG A 162 -4.41 -33.42 9.72
N GLN A 163 -3.18 -32.89 9.71
CA GLN A 163 -1.99 -33.68 9.97
C GLN A 163 -2.02 -34.33 11.35
N ARG A 164 -2.39 -33.56 12.39
CA ARG A 164 -2.54 -34.06 13.76
C ARG A 164 -3.60 -35.14 13.87
N VAL A 165 -4.78 -34.91 13.30
CA VAL A 165 -5.90 -35.88 13.29
C VAL A 165 -5.50 -37.18 12.55
N SER A 166 -4.78 -37.06 11.43
CA SER A 166 -4.28 -38.22 10.69
C SER A 166 -3.30 -39.05 11.49
N VAL A 167 -2.40 -38.42 12.28
CA VAL A 167 -1.48 -39.15 13.16
C VAL A 167 -2.25 -39.89 14.27
N LEU A 168 -3.19 -39.19 14.91
CA LEU A 168 -4.03 -39.80 15.95
C LEU A 168 -4.84 -40.98 15.42
N TRP A 169 -5.43 -40.84 14.24
CA TRP A 169 -6.19 -41.92 13.59
C TRP A 169 -5.34 -43.15 13.31
N LYS A 170 -4.13 -43.03 12.78
CA LYS A 170 -3.20 -44.14 12.56
C LYS A 170 -2.81 -44.84 13.88
N GLN A 171 -2.75 -44.15 14.99
CA GLN A 171 -2.52 -44.77 16.30
C GLN A 171 -3.71 -45.63 16.71
N VAL A 172 -4.96 -45.18 16.46
CA VAL A 172 -6.17 -45.97 16.69
C VAL A 172 -6.17 -47.24 15.84
N GLU A 173 -5.90 -47.11 14.54
CA GLU A 173 -5.84 -48.26 13.62
C GLU A 173 -4.77 -49.29 14.03
N SER A 174 -3.58 -48.80 14.46
CA SER A 174 -2.47 -49.69 14.82
C SER A 174 -2.64 -50.39 16.16
N SER A 175 -3.36 -49.79 17.10
CA SER A 175 -3.57 -50.37 18.44
C SER A 175 -4.67 -51.41 18.50
N GLY A 176 -5.58 -51.39 17.54
CA GLY A 176 -6.80 -52.23 17.57
C GLY A 176 -7.73 -51.96 18.76
N GLN A 177 -7.40 -51.01 19.58
CA GLN A 177 -8.12 -50.65 20.81
C GLN A 177 -8.67 -49.23 20.68
N TYR A 178 -9.91 -49.15 20.21
CA TYR A 178 -10.60 -47.85 20.03
C TYR A 178 -10.90 -47.13 21.33
N ASP A 179 -10.81 -47.82 22.47
CA ASP A 179 -11.19 -47.29 23.79
C ASP A 179 -10.04 -46.73 24.65
N THR A 180 -8.78 -46.80 24.21
CA THR A 180 -7.60 -46.49 25.07
C THR A 180 -6.93 -45.16 24.78
N LEU A 181 -7.45 -44.38 23.87
CA LEU A 181 -6.88 -43.07 23.57
C LEU A 181 -7.37 -42.00 24.57
N ALA A 182 -6.42 -41.22 25.07
CA ALA A 182 -6.74 -40.07 25.92
C ALA A 182 -7.62 -39.02 25.21
N ILE A 183 -7.64 -39.06 23.87
CA ILE A 183 -8.53 -38.26 23.00
C ILE A 183 -9.09 -39.19 21.94
N PRO A 184 -10.32 -39.65 22.08
CA PRO A 184 -10.95 -40.47 21.05
C PRO A 184 -11.20 -39.64 19.79
N VAL A 185 -10.74 -40.15 18.64
CA VAL A 185 -11.00 -39.56 17.33
C VAL A 185 -12.12 -40.34 16.65
N THR A 186 -13.20 -39.69 16.34
CA THR A 186 -14.32 -40.27 15.62
C THR A 186 -14.03 -40.32 14.11
N TYR A 187 -14.73 -41.21 13.38
CA TYR A 187 -14.62 -41.28 11.92
C TYR A 187 -15.00 -39.90 11.27
N ALA A 188 -15.98 -39.17 11.82
CA ALA A 188 -16.40 -37.87 11.32
C ALA A 188 -15.28 -36.81 11.48
N GLU A 189 -14.54 -36.84 12.59
CA GLU A 189 -13.37 -35.96 12.82
C GLU A 189 -12.21 -36.30 11.89
N TYR A 190 -11.97 -37.59 11.66
CA TYR A 190 -10.96 -38.01 10.71
C TYR A 190 -11.31 -37.56 9.27
N MET A 191 -12.53 -37.74 8.83
CA MET A 191 -12.98 -37.32 7.50
C MET A 191 -12.98 -35.80 7.33
N SER A 192 -13.34 -35.04 8.38
CA SER A 192 -13.30 -33.59 8.36
C SER A 192 -11.89 -33.01 8.54
N GLY A 193 -10.97 -33.81 9.11
CA GLY A 193 -9.60 -33.40 9.38
C GLY A 193 -9.45 -32.40 10.56
N ILE A 194 -10.45 -32.32 11.42
CA ILE A 194 -10.47 -31.44 12.58
C ILE A 194 -11.25 -32.11 13.72
N LEU A 195 -10.76 -31.98 14.97
CA LEU A 195 -11.50 -32.46 16.13
C LEU A 195 -12.66 -31.51 16.46
N LYS A 196 -13.74 -32.04 16.99
CA LYS A 196 -14.91 -31.27 17.44
C LYS A 196 -14.53 -30.20 18.48
N THR A 197 -13.49 -30.45 19.26
CA THR A 197 -12.98 -29.54 20.29
C THR A 197 -11.99 -28.50 19.75
N ASP A 198 -11.49 -28.70 18.54
CA ASP A 198 -10.55 -27.74 17.96
C ASP A 198 -11.21 -26.40 17.70
N ARG A 199 -10.39 -25.36 17.77
CA ARG A 199 -10.74 -24.00 17.38
C ARG A 199 -9.63 -23.46 16.50
N LEU A 200 -9.99 -22.70 15.49
CA LEU A 200 -9.02 -21.93 14.69
C LEU A 200 -8.71 -20.61 15.41
N HIS A 201 -7.53 -20.11 15.15
CA HIS A 201 -7.11 -18.80 15.65
C HIS A 201 -7.66 -17.72 14.73
N PRO A 202 -8.33 -16.69 15.26
CA PRO A 202 -8.85 -15.61 14.45
C PRO A 202 -7.72 -14.81 13.77
N VAL A 203 -8.00 -14.32 12.58
CA VAL A 203 -7.09 -13.48 11.79
C VAL A 203 -7.65 -12.07 11.73
N TYR A 204 -6.81 -11.09 12.01
CA TYR A 204 -7.15 -9.67 11.93
C TYR A 204 -6.16 -8.99 10.99
N THR A 205 -6.66 -8.41 9.92
CA THR A 205 -5.85 -7.74 8.91
C THR A 205 -6.20 -6.26 8.85
N ILE A 206 -5.17 -5.39 8.93
CA ILE A 206 -5.27 -3.96 8.63
C ILE A 206 -4.75 -3.73 7.21
N CYS A 207 -5.51 -3.02 6.40
CA CYS A 207 -5.03 -2.43 5.16
C CYS A 207 -4.56 -1.00 5.44
N LEU A 208 -3.24 -0.80 5.46
CA LEU A 208 -2.63 0.50 5.69
C LEU A 208 -2.40 1.20 4.34
N TYR A 209 -3.26 2.16 4.02
CA TYR A 209 -3.11 2.95 2.81
C TYR A 209 -2.22 4.17 3.07
N SER A 210 -1.07 4.16 2.45
CA SER A 210 -0.05 5.20 2.52
C SER A 210 -0.03 6.12 1.30
N GLY A 211 -0.95 5.95 0.36
CA GLY A 211 -1.05 6.76 -0.85
C GLY A 211 -1.38 8.23 -0.59
N THR A 212 -1.26 9.05 -1.62
CA THR A 212 -1.52 10.49 -1.54
C THR A 212 -2.89 10.89 -2.04
N GLU A 213 -3.53 10.03 -2.82
CA GLU A 213 -4.88 10.26 -3.34
C GLU A 213 -5.91 9.84 -2.30
N THR A 214 -7.09 10.46 -2.30
CA THR A 214 -8.20 10.02 -1.47
C THR A 214 -8.63 8.63 -1.91
N TRP A 215 -8.86 7.74 -0.95
CA TRP A 215 -9.29 6.39 -1.26
C TRP A 215 -10.72 6.39 -1.80
N ASP A 216 -10.89 6.02 -3.07
CA ASP A 216 -12.17 5.86 -3.75
C ASP A 216 -12.50 4.39 -4.08
N GLY A 217 -11.65 3.46 -3.64
CA GLY A 217 -11.82 2.03 -3.83
C GLY A 217 -12.84 1.40 -2.87
N PRO A 218 -13.21 0.14 -3.09
CA PRO A 218 -14.15 -0.58 -2.24
C PRO A 218 -13.59 -0.76 -0.81
N ARG A 219 -14.47 -0.65 0.16
CA ARG A 219 -14.18 -0.88 1.59
C ARG A 219 -14.76 -2.19 2.12
N MET A 220 -15.72 -2.74 1.38
CA MET A 220 -16.38 -4.01 1.68
C MET A 220 -16.48 -4.86 0.42
N LEU A 221 -16.60 -6.16 0.58
CA LEU A 221 -16.78 -7.06 -0.57
C LEU A 221 -18.06 -6.73 -1.34
N SER A 222 -19.12 -6.32 -0.65
CA SER A 222 -20.39 -5.90 -1.26
C SER A 222 -20.24 -4.71 -2.21
N ASP A 223 -19.27 -3.82 -2.00
CA ASP A 223 -19.00 -2.69 -2.89
C ASP A 223 -18.53 -3.15 -4.28
N MET A 224 -18.07 -4.41 -4.41
CA MET A 224 -17.60 -5.00 -5.65
C MET A 224 -18.63 -5.90 -6.33
N MET A 225 -19.80 -6.11 -5.69
CA MET A 225 -20.78 -7.09 -6.15
C MET A 225 -21.83 -6.44 -7.05
N GLU A 226 -22.18 -7.14 -8.13
CA GLU A 226 -23.31 -6.79 -8.99
C GLU A 226 -24.57 -7.48 -8.45
N PHE A 227 -25.34 -6.78 -7.62
CA PHE A 227 -26.66 -7.26 -7.18
C PHE A 227 -27.71 -6.93 -8.26
N ARG A 228 -28.72 -7.80 -8.39
CA ARG A 228 -29.79 -7.63 -9.43
C ARG A 228 -30.56 -6.33 -9.26
N ALA A 229 -30.82 -5.96 -8.01
CA ALA A 229 -31.48 -4.69 -7.61
C ALA A 229 -31.18 -4.42 -6.14
N GLU A 230 -31.43 -3.21 -5.65
CA GLU A 230 -31.32 -2.89 -4.21
C GLU A 230 -32.29 -3.71 -3.37
N THR A 231 -33.42 -4.11 -3.95
CA THR A 231 -34.48 -4.93 -3.33
C THR A 231 -34.29 -6.43 -3.55
N ASP A 232 -33.12 -6.88 -4.02
CA ASP A 232 -32.89 -8.33 -4.23
C ASP A 232 -32.98 -9.06 -2.90
N PRO A 233 -33.95 -10.00 -2.75
CA PRO A 233 -34.14 -10.73 -1.48
C PRO A 233 -32.93 -11.56 -1.08
N LEU A 234 -32.06 -11.94 -2.02
CA LEU A 234 -30.85 -12.71 -1.74
C LEU A 234 -29.73 -11.85 -1.13
N LYS A 235 -29.82 -10.52 -1.24
CA LYS A 235 -28.81 -9.60 -0.70
C LYS A 235 -28.67 -9.72 0.82
N GLU A 236 -29.75 -9.96 1.54
CA GLU A 236 -29.75 -10.13 3.00
C GLU A 236 -28.98 -11.38 3.47
N TYR A 237 -28.82 -12.39 2.59
CA TYR A 237 -28.05 -13.60 2.85
C TYR A 237 -26.60 -13.51 2.40
N PHE A 238 -26.19 -12.40 1.81
CA PHE A 238 -24.80 -12.21 1.40
C PHE A 238 -23.92 -11.98 2.62
N SER A 239 -22.92 -12.84 2.81
CA SER A 239 -21.92 -12.67 3.86
C SER A 239 -20.86 -11.69 3.39
N ASP A 240 -20.93 -10.48 3.86
CA ASP A 240 -20.01 -9.42 3.50
C ASP A 240 -18.64 -9.59 4.18
N TYR A 241 -17.61 -9.00 3.59
CA TYR A 241 -16.25 -9.04 4.08
C TYR A 241 -15.65 -7.63 4.15
N PRO A 242 -15.50 -7.05 5.35
CA PRO A 242 -14.96 -5.71 5.50
C PRO A 242 -13.45 -5.68 5.33
N THR A 243 -12.97 -4.62 4.70
CA THR A 243 -11.56 -4.24 4.72
C THR A 243 -11.33 -3.30 5.90
N ASN A 244 -10.49 -3.68 6.87
CA ASN A 244 -10.10 -2.77 7.95
C ASN A 244 -9.09 -1.76 7.39
N LEU A 245 -9.60 -0.79 6.65
CA LEU A 245 -8.81 0.19 5.90
C LEU A 245 -8.47 1.38 6.81
N PHE A 246 -7.17 1.65 6.94
CA PHE A 246 -6.63 2.84 7.57
C PHE A 246 -5.94 3.71 6.52
N CYS A 247 -6.57 4.83 6.15
CA CYS A 247 -6.02 5.80 5.20
C CYS A 247 -5.26 6.88 5.95
N VAL A 248 -3.94 6.94 5.80
CA VAL A 248 -3.10 7.92 6.49
C VAL A 248 -3.48 9.35 6.12
N ASN A 249 -3.76 9.60 4.85
CA ASN A 249 -4.11 10.94 4.32
C ASN A 249 -5.50 11.44 4.74
N GLU A 250 -6.37 10.56 5.23
CA GLU A 250 -7.71 10.92 5.72
C GLU A 250 -7.74 11.21 7.23
N GLN A 251 -6.66 10.90 7.95
CA GLN A 251 -6.60 11.09 9.39
C GLN A 251 -6.45 12.57 9.75
N LYS A 252 -7.20 13.01 10.76
CA LYS A 252 -7.12 14.37 11.31
C LYS A 252 -6.24 14.44 12.54
N GLU A 253 -6.22 13.36 13.32
CA GLU A 253 -5.52 13.27 14.59
C GLU A 253 -4.71 11.98 14.67
N PHE A 254 -3.55 12.05 15.30
CA PHE A 254 -2.60 10.93 15.44
C PHE A 254 -2.27 10.64 16.91
N GLU A 255 -2.95 11.27 17.85
CA GLU A 255 -2.66 11.16 19.28
C GLU A 255 -3.04 9.78 19.86
N CYS A 256 -3.75 8.95 19.08
CA CYS A 256 -4.01 7.56 19.42
C CYS A 256 -2.78 6.65 19.21
N PHE A 257 -1.71 7.14 18.59
CA PHE A 257 -0.44 6.41 18.47
C PHE A 257 0.55 6.96 19.50
N HIS A 258 1.24 6.05 20.19
CA HIS A 258 2.06 6.39 21.35
C HIS A 258 3.57 6.17 21.13
N THR A 259 3.94 5.59 19.99
CA THR A 259 5.33 5.44 19.55
C THR A 259 5.67 6.44 18.45
N GLU A 260 6.90 6.40 17.94
CA GLU A 260 7.31 7.23 16.79
C GLU A 260 6.55 6.92 15.49
N LEU A 261 5.73 5.87 15.47
CA LEU A 261 4.76 5.64 14.39
C LEU A 261 3.86 6.85 14.19
N ARG A 262 3.50 7.55 15.25
CA ARG A 262 2.72 8.80 15.19
C ARG A 262 3.43 9.86 14.35
N GLU A 263 4.73 10.08 14.60
CA GLU A 263 5.55 11.06 13.88
C GLU A 263 5.63 10.70 12.41
N LEU A 264 5.86 9.43 12.10
CA LEU A 264 5.89 8.93 10.73
C LEU A 264 4.55 9.16 10.01
N LEU A 265 3.45 8.70 10.58
CA LEU A 265 2.12 8.81 9.96
C LEU A 265 1.70 10.27 9.77
N ARG A 266 2.02 11.16 10.74
CA ARG A 266 1.74 12.58 10.65
C ARG A 266 2.58 13.27 9.57
N ALA A 267 3.87 12.96 9.47
CA ALA A 267 4.74 13.46 8.40
C ALA A 267 4.23 13.02 7.02
N MET A 268 3.80 11.77 6.89
CA MET A 268 3.19 11.24 5.65
C MET A 268 1.90 11.97 5.30
N ASN A 269 1.04 12.23 6.27
CA ASN A 269 -0.21 12.97 6.05
C ASN A 269 0.07 14.40 5.54
N TYR A 270 1.11 15.06 6.06
CA TYR A 270 1.47 16.45 5.72
C TYR A 270 2.34 16.59 4.48
N ARG A 271 2.82 15.50 3.88
CA ARG A 271 3.84 15.53 2.81
C ARG A 271 3.47 16.34 1.57
N LYS A 272 2.18 16.46 1.23
CA LYS A 272 1.69 17.30 0.11
C LYS A 272 1.50 18.78 0.48
N ASP A 273 1.35 19.10 1.76
CA ASP A 273 1.15 20.46 2.24
C ASP A 273 2.46 20.99 2.85
N LYS A 274 3.18 21.81 2.07
CA LYS A 274 4.47 22.39 2.50
C LYS A 274 4.36 23.13 3.83
N ARG A 275 3.27 23.87 4.07
CA ARG A 275 3.09 24.66 5.30
C ARG A 275 2.87 23.74 6.51
N LYS A 276 2.02 22.73 6.36
CA LYS A 276 1.79 21.75 7.42
C LYS A 276 3.06 20.95 7.70
N PHE A 277 3.77 20.52 6.65
CA PHE A 277 5.01 19.76 6.82
C PHE A 277 6.07 20.57 7.56
N LEU A 278 6.30 21.81 7.19
CA LEU A 278 7.23 22.68 7.90
C LEU A 278 6.77 22.99 9.34
N SER A 279 5.46 22.97 9.62
CA SER A 279 4.96 23.18 10.99
C SER A 279 5.33 22.08 11.98
N LEU A 280 5.80 20.91 11.50
CA LEU A 280 6.30 19.82 12.34
C LEU A 280 7.51 20.25 13.19
N GLU A 281 8.27 21.27 12.77
CA GLU A 281 9.37 21.85 13.54
C GLU A 281 8.98 22.32 14.95
N LYS A 282 7.68 22.60 15.16
CA LYS A 282 7.13 23.07 16.43
C LYS A 282 6.83 21.95 17.43
N ASP A 283 6.85 20.73 16.97
CA ASP A 283 6.61 19.55 17.82
C ASP A 283 7.97 18.95 18.22
N GLU A 284 8.33 19.14 19.49
CA GLU A 284 9.63 18.75 20.05
C GLU A 284 9.95 17.25 19.86
N ARG A 285 8.94 16.42 19.68
CA ARG A 285 9.12 14.99 19.42
C ARG A 285 9.93 14.71 18.15
N TYR A 286 9.84 15.59 17.14
CA TYR A 286 10.67 15.50 15.93
C TYR A 286 12.14 15.91 16.16
N ALA A 287 12.50 16.39 17.33
CA ALA A 287 13.90 16.66 17.69
C ALA A 287 14.65 15.42 18.16
N HIS A 288 13.94 14.34 18.50
CA HIS A 288 14.46 13.13 19.14
C HIS A 288 14.05 11.85 18.42
N LEU A 289 14.12 11.84 17.07
CA LEU A 289 13.73 10.68 16.30
C LEU A 289 14.81 9.60 16.29
N SER A 290 14.39 8.35 16.33
CA SER A 290 15.27 7.22 16.03
C SER A 290 15.74 7.25 14.58
N LYS A 291 16.83 6.56 14.30
CA LYS A 291 17.34 6.38 12.93
C LYS A 291 16.27 5.79 12.00
N GLU A 292 15.59 4.75 12.49
CA GLU A 292 14.54 4.06 11.72
C GLU A 292 13.42 5.03 11.32
N THR A 293 12.95 5.86 12.24
CA THR A 293 11.87 6.80 11.98
C THR A 293 12.31 7.94 11.08
N TRP A 294 13.52 8.46 11.25
CA TRP A 294 14.10 9.46 10.36
C TRP A 294 14.16 8.94 8.91
N GLU A 295 14.74 7.75 8.70
CA GLU A 295 14.86 7.12 7.39
C GLU A 295 13.48 6.82 6.77
N ALA A 296 12.55 6.32 7.58
CA ALA A 296 11.18 6.06 7.13
C ALA A 296 10.47 7.36 6.70
N ILE A 297 10.59 8.45 7.46
CA ILE A 297 10.03 9.76 7.09
C ILE A 297 10.66 10.27 5.78
N ALA A 298 11.98 10.20 5.64
CA ALA A 298 12.68 10.61 4.43
C ALA A 298 12.13 9.88 3.18
N ILE A 299 12.06 8.55 3.27
CA ILE A 299 11.55 7.71 2.19
C ILE A 299 10.08 7.98 1.92
N MET A 300 9.21 7.90 2.95
CA MET A 300 7.75 7.96 2.81
C MET A 300 7.25 9.34 2.40
N THR A 301 8.03 10.40 2.66
CA THR A 301 7.71 11.77 2.20
C THR A 301 8.36 12.12 0.87
N GLY A 302 9.29 11.28 0.38
CA GLY A 302 10.01 11.48 -0.88
C GLY A 302 10.95 12.69 -0.86
N ARG A 303 11.50 13.03 0.31
CA ARG A 303 12.39 14.20 0.50
C ARG A 303 13.84 13.75 0.62
N SER A 304 14.57 13.78 -0.50
CA SER A 304 15.99 13.39 -0.56
C SER A 304 16.88 14.19 0.40
N PHE A 305 16.51 15.44 0.70
CA PHE A 305 17.23 16.29 1.68
C PHE A 305 17.49 15.55 3.00
N PHE A 306 16.50 14.83 3.53
CA PHE A 306 16.66 14.10 4.79
C PHE A 306 17.54 12.84 4.64
N GLU A 307 17.53 12.20 3.46
CA GLU A 307 18.43 11.07 3.18
C GLU A 307 19.89 11.54 3.11
N GLU A 308 20.14 12.68 2.41
CA GLU A 308 21.46 13.20 2.13
C GLU A 308 22.13 13.86 3.33
N ASN A 309 21.35 14.52 4.20
CA ASN A 309 21.85 15.32 5.31
C ASN A 309 21.67 14.66 6.69
N ARG A 310 21.37 13.37 6.75
CA ARG A 310 21.11 12.65 8.01
C ARG A 310 22.20 12.86 9.07
N GLU A 311 23.45 12.71 8.70
CA GLU A 311 24.58 12.81 9.64
C GLU A 311 24.77 14.23 10.22
N THR A 312 24.31 15.26 9.52
CA THR A 312 24.36 16.67 9.97
C THR A 312 23.44 16.91 11.17
N TYR A 313 22.30 16.21 11.20
CA TYR A 313 21.28 16.40 12.25
C TYR A 313 21.31 15.30 13.31
N LYS A 314 22.37 14.49 13.32
CA LYS A 314 22.61 13.46 14.32
C LYS A 314 23.08 14.11 15.63
N SER A 315 22.48 13.68 16.73
CA SER A 315 22.91 14.00 18.10
C SER A 315 23.07 12.72 18.91
N GLN A 316 23.85 12.81 19.98
CA GLN A 316 23.96 11.70 20.92
C GLN A 316 23.27 12.11 22.23
N ASN A 317 22.34 11.27 22.68
CA ASN A 317 21.71 11.40 23.98
C ASN A 317 21.99 10.14 24.80
N GLY A 318 23.06 10.19 25.62
CA GLY A 318 23.58 9.00 26.27
C GLY A 318 24.15 7.99 25.29
N ASP A 319 23.66 6.74 25.35
CA ASP A 319 24.05 5.67 24.43
C ASP A 319 23.17 5.56 23.18
N GLN A 320 22.15 6.45 23.03
CA GLN A 320 21.24 6.44 21.90
C GLN A 320 21.56 7.53 20.88
N GLU A 321 21.54 7.16 19.60
CA GLU A 321 21.62 8.09 18.49
C GLU A 321 20.23 8.66 18.22
N GLU A 322 20.10 9.98 18.24
CA GLU A 322 18.88 10.69 17.94
C GLU A 322 19.10 11.63 16.74
N TYR A 323 18.02 11.92 16.02
CA TYR A 323 18.04 12.76 14.82
C TYR A 323 17.06 13.92 14.98
N ASN A 324 17.58 15.15 14.82
CA ASN A 324 16.84 16.38 15.05
C ASN A 324 16.21 16.92 13.77
N MET A 325 15.00 16.46 13.46
CA MET A 325 14.24 16.93 12.29
C MET A 325 13.70 18.37 12.49
N CYS A 326 13.46 18.81 13.72
CA CYS A 326 13.04 20.19 13.98
C CYS A 326 14.09 21.19 13.52
N GLN A 327 15.39 20.89 13.72
CA GLN A 327 16.48 21.74 13.23
C GLN A 327 16.50 21.74 11.70
N ALA A 328 16.45 20.57 11.07
CA ALA A 328 16.44 20.45 9.62
C ALA A 328 15.29 21.23 8.97
N LEU A 329 14.09 21.14 9.54
CA LEU A 329 12.92 21.87 9.05
C LEU A 329 13.04 23.38 9.21
N ARG A 330 13.67 23.87 10.30
CA ARG A 330 13.96 25.31 10.49
C ARG A 330 14.92 25.83 9.44
N GLU A 331 16.01 25.12 9.20
CA GLU A 331 17.01 25.50 8.18
C GLU A 331 16.36 25.55 6.79
N ILE A 332 15.61 24.54 6.40
CA ILE A 332 14.84 24.52 5.14
C ILE A 332 13.91 25.73 5.04
N ARG A 333 13.22 26.09 6.13
CA ARG A 333 12.33 27.24 6.14
C ARG A 333 13.09 28.56 5.98
N GLU A 334 14.24 28.70 6.64
CA GLU A 334 15.10 29.88 6.54
C GLU A 334 15.66 30.04 5.13
N ASP A 335 16.07 28.95 4.49
CA ASP A 335 16.54 28.95 3.11
C ASP A 335 15.45 29.43 2.16
N PHE A 336 14.26 28.88 2.25
CA PHE A 336 13.12 29.36 1.45
C PHE A 336 12.75 30.82 1.69
N PHE A 337 12.85 31.28 2.94
CA PHE A 337 12.62 32.69 3.27
C PHE A 337 13.69 33.60 2.62
N ASN A 338 14.95 33.19 2.68
CA ASN A 338 16.05 33.93 2.10
C ASN A 338 15.99 33.94 0.56
N GLU A 339 15.69 32.80 -0.05
CA GLU A 339 15.47 32.69 -1.49
C GLU A 339 14.30 33.60 -1.95
N GLY A 340 13.14 33.49 -1.33
CA GLY A 340 11.99 34.33 -1.67
C GLY A 340 12.25 35.84 -1.47
N LYS A 341 13.06 36.18 -0.46
CA LYS A 341 13.48 37.59 -0.23
C LYS A 341 14.46 38.06 -1.32
N ALA A 342 15.34 37.20 -1.77
CA ALA A 342 16.27 37.48 -2.88
C ALA A 342 15.51 37.65 -4.20
N GLU A 343 14.60 36.72 -4.50
CA GLU A 343 13.74 36.80 -5.69
C GLU A 343 12.89 38.07 -5.68
N GLY A 344 12.21 38.35 -4.57
CA GLY A 344 11.38 39.57 -4.45
C GLY A 344 12.18 40.86 -4.63
N ARG A 345 13.43 40.93 -4.15
CA ARG A 345 14.33 42.06 -4.36
C ARG A 345 14.73 42.20 -5.82
N GLU A 346 14.97 41.08 -6.53
CA GLU A 346 15.32 41.12 -7.95
C GLU A 346 14.13 41.52 -8.80
N GLU A 347 12.93 41.01 -8.47
CA GLU A 347 11.68 41.46 -9.13
C GLU A 347 11.42 42.94 -8.94
N GLU A 348 11.53 43.48 -7.71
CA GLU A 348 11.38 44.88 -7.42
C GLU A 348 12.43 45.70 -8.18
N ARG A 349 13.68 45.24 -8.25
CA ARG A 349 14.74 45.88 -9.01
C ARG A 349 14.41 45.91 -10.51
N GLU A 350 13.94 44.80 -11.07
CA GLU A 350 13.58 44.74 -12.49
C GLU A 350 12.40 45.67 -12.83
N VAL A 351 11.38 45.67 -11.96
CA VAL A 351 10.25 46.63 -12.08
C VAL A 351 10.72 48.08 -12.00
N GLY A 352 11.67 48.40 -11.07
CA GLY A 352 12.25 49.72 -10.95
C GLY A 352 13.04 50.15 -12.20
N ILE A 353 13.85 49.23 -12.74
CA ILE A 353 14.61 49.45 -13.98
C ILE A 353 13.66 49.74 -15.13
N ARG A 354 12.64 48.88 -15.30
CA ARG A 354 11.64 49.05 -16.36
C ARG A 354 10.91 50.38 -16.29
N ARG A 355 10.42 50.72 -15.10
CA ARG A 355 9.72 52.03 -14.89
C ARG A 355 10.64 53.21 -15.17
N LEU A 356 11.89 53.15 -14.74
CA LEU A 356 12.86 54.22 -15.03
C LEU A 356 13.07 54.38 -16.54
N ILE A 357 13.17 53.29 -17.29
CA ILE A 357 13.37 53.32 -18.74
C ILE A 357 12.10 53.92 -19.40
N GLU A 358 10.91 53.38 -19.09
CA GLU A 358 9.63 53.81 -19.66
C GLU A 358 9.40 55.29 -19.39
N ASP A 359 9.54 55.78 -18.17
CA ASP A 359 9.36 57.17 -17.78
C ASP A 359 10.31 58.12 -18.52
N ASN A 360 11.58 57.76 -18.64
CA ASN A 360 12.55 58.58 -19.35
C ASN A 360 12.38 58.56 -20.87
N LEU A 361 11.89 57.47 -21.43
CA LEU A 361 11.53 57.40 -22.85
C LEU A 361 10.29 58.28 -23.14
N GLU A 362 9.28 58.31 -22.27
CA GLU A 362 8.12 59.19 -22.37
C GLU A 362 8.55 60.66 -22.29
N GLU A 363 9.52 61.00 -21.44
CA GLU A 363 10.13 62.30 -21.37
C GLU A 363 11.06 62.64 -22.54
N LYS A 364 11.24 61.76 -23.54
CA LYS A 364 12.12 61.91 -24.70
C LYS A 364 13.60 62.18 -24.33
N LYS A 365 14.10 61.58 -23.23
CA LYS A 365 15.53 61.63 -22.89
C LYS A 365 16.34 60.76 -23.85
N THR A 366 17.61 61.13 -24.04
CA THR A 366 18.54 60.35 -24.89
C THR A 366 18.94 59.07 -24.21
N ASN A 367 19.30 58.04 -24.99
CA ASN A 367 19.74 56.73 -24.50
C ASN A 367 20.92 56.86 -23.54
N GLU A 368 21.87 57.75 -23.81
CA GLU A 368 23.05 57.98 -22.95
C GLU A 368 22.64 58.41 -21.52
N ILE A 369 21.62 59.32 -21.42
CA ILE A 369 21.11 59.77 -20.15
C ILE A 369 20.42 58.65 -19.40
N ILE A 370 19.65 57.80 -20.09
CA ILE A 370 18.98 56.63 -19.49
C ILE A 370 20.00 55.64 -18.96
N ILE A 371 21.03 55.29 -19.76
CA ILE A 371 22.11 54.41 -19.39
C ILE A 371 22.85 54.94 -18.16
N GLN A 372 23.21 56.20 -18.14
CA GLN A 372 23.89 56.80 -16.96
C GLN A 372 23.01 56.72 -15.71
N LYS A 373 21.70 56.93 -15.82
CA LYS A 373 20.78 56.77 -14.69
C LYS A 373 20.72 55.33 -14.21
N LEU A 374 20.65 54.36 -15.12
CA LEU A 374 20.65 52.94 -14.78
C LEU A 374 21.93 52.55 -14.04
N ILE A 375 23.10 52.93 -14.55
CA ILE A 375 24.40 52.71 -13.90
C ILE A 375 24.39 53.29 -12.48
N ARG A 376 23.96 54.53 -12.34
CA ARG A 376 23.99 55.28 -11.07
C ARG A 376 23.01 54.72 -10.03
N TRP A 377 21.77 54.42 -10.44
CA TRP A 377 20.71 54.06 -9.50
C TRP A 377 20.67 52.56 -9.16
N PHE A 378 21.08 51.71 -10.11
CA PHE A 378 21.04 50.27 -9.94
C PHE A 378 22.44 49.64 -9.86
N SER A 379 23.50 50.41 -9.82
CA SER A 379 24.89 49.95 -9.67
C SER A 379 25.25 48.82 -10.66
N MET A 380 24.89 48.98 -11.92
CA MET A 380 25.19 48.03 -12.98
C MET A 380 26.26 48.56 -13.92
N ASP A 381 26.88 47.69 -14.69
CA ASP A 381 27.83 48.13 -15.75
C ASP A 381 27.08 48.62 -16.99
N GLU A 382 27.81 49.32 -17.88
CA GLU A 382 27.27 49.96 -19.08
C GLU A 382 26.66 48.92 -20.06
N GLN A 383 27.27 47.73 -20.16
CA GLN A 383 26.76 46.66 -21.04
C GLN A 383 25.41 46.13 -20.54
N THR A 384 25.30 45.92 -19.25
CA THR A 384 24.03 45.49 -18.63
C THR A 384 22.96 46.57 -18.74
N ALA A 385 23.31 47.85 -18.55
CA ALA A 385 22.39 48.96 -18.73
C ALA A 385 21.88 49.09 -20.16
N GLN A 386 22.73 48.84 -21.15
CA GLN A 386 22.34 48.81 -22.57
C GLN A 386 21.38 47.65 -22.85
N LEU A 387 21.66 46.45 -22.33
CA LEU A 387 20.77 45.28 -22.50
C LEU A 387 19.36 45.56 -21.94
N TYR A 388 19.27 46.18 -20.76
CA TYR A 388 17.98 46.52 -20.19
C TYR A 388 17.24 47.62 -21.00
N LEU A 389 17.98 48.59 -21.51
CA LEU A 389 17.40 49.60 -22.40
C LEU A 389 16.85 48.99 -23.67
N ASP A 390 17.62 48.09 -24.31
CA ASP A 390 17.20 47.40 -25.52
C ASP A 390 15.97 46.52 -25.28
N LYS A 391 15.95 45.80 -24.14
CA LYS A 391 14.84 44.94 -23.71
C LYS A 391 13.53 45.72 -23.56
N TYR A 392 13.56 46.88 -22.94
CA TYR A 392 12.35 47.62 -22.60
C TYR A 392 12.02 48.78 -23.56
N ALA A 393 12.97 49.29 -24.35
CA ALA A 393 12.70 50.28 -25.39
C ALA A 393 12.00 49.66 -26.61
N GLY A 394 12.18 48.35 -26.87
CA GLY A 394 11.51 47.64 -27.97
C GLY A 394 10.11 47.13 -27.65
N SER A 395 9.62 47.24 -26.42
CA SER A 395 8.33 46.71 -25.97
C SER A 395 7.18 47.73 -26.08
N GLY A 396 7.43 48.90 -26.56
CA GLY A 396 6.50 50.06 -26.65
C GLY A 396 6.12 50.45 -28.08
N VAL A 397 5.82 49.44 -28.97
CA VAL A 397 5.17 49.72 -30.26
C VAL A 397 3.94 48.82 -30.39
#